data_037aeeafb7e9566004efea24bf5b1425
#
_entry.id   037aeeafb7e9566004efea24bf5b1425
#
_cell.length_a   1.000
_cell.length_b   1.000
_cell.length_c   1.000
_cell.angle_alpha   90.00
_cell.angle_beta   90.00
_cell.angle_gamma   90.00
#
_symmetry.space_group_name_H-M   'P 1'
#
loop_
_entity.id
_entity.type
_entity.pdbx_description
1 polymer ?
#
loop_
_entity_poly.entity_id
_entity_poly.type
_entity_poly.pdbx_seq_one_letter_code
_entity_poly.pdbx_strand_id
1 'polypeptide(L)'
;MNVAVIDYGMGNVFNVERALKAIGCHVVITNDPIEIEAADAILLPGVGAFPQAMASLHATGLVPLLKQMATEKPFLGICLGMQLLFNSSTEGVLTEGLGLIEGRVERMRAKRLPHVGWNSILRDEDVYFVHSYHVVTDEAHIVASADYMGERVPAIVHDGLVTGMQFHPEKSGTFGLRLLKEWKESVEREITTGN
;
A
#
# COMPACT_ATOMS: atom_id res chain seq x y z
N MET A 1 19.02 3.38 0.25
CA MET A 1 17.70 3.85 -0.19
C MET A 1 17.00 4.60 0.94
N ASN A 2 16.55 5.82 0.69
CA ASN A 2 15.79 6.66 1.61
C ASN A 2 14.31 6.51 1.31
N VAL A 3 13.48 6.20 2.30
CA VAL A 3 12.03 6.03 2.14
C VAL A 3 11.29 7.06 2.99
N ALA A 4 10.41 7.85 2.36
CA ALA A 4 9.46 8.71 3.06
C ALA A 4 8.19 7.90 3.38
N VAL A 5 7.93 7.70 4.66
CA VAL A 5 6.67 7.14 5.15
C VAL A 5 5.74 8.29 5.47
N ILE A 6 4.63 8.37 4.77
CA ILE A 6 3.70 9.50 4.86
C ILE A 6 2.94 9.48 6.19
N ASP A 7 3.13 10.52 6.97
CA ASP A 7 2.40 10.75 8.22
C ASP A 7 1.21 11.70 7.99
N TYR A 8 0.03 11.11 7.87
CA TYR A 8 -1.24 11.85 7.75
C TYR A 8 -2.21 11.51 8.89
N GLY A 9 -1.67 10.97 10.00
CA GLY A 9 -2.43 10.61 11.20
C GLY A 9 -3.13 9.26 11.13
N MET A 10 -2.94 8.49 10.04
CA MET A 10 -3.60 7.19 9.82
C MET A 10 -2.55 6.15 9.44
N GLY A 11 -2.32 5.17 10.28
CA GLY A 11 -1.39 4.08 9.96
C GLY A 11 -0.48 3.67 11.13
N ASN A 12 0.04 2.46 11.03
CA ASN A 12 1.01 1.94 11.98
C ASN A 12 2.44 2.27 11.52
N VAL A 13 2.75 3.57 11.48
CA VAL A 13 3.99 4.08 10.91
C VAL A 13 5.24 3.51 11.58
N PHE A 14 5.21 3.29 12.90
CA PHE A 14 6.36 2.77 13.64
C PHE A 14 6.70 1.31 13.32
N ASN A 15 5.69 0.46 13.10
CA ASN A 15 5.94 -0.93 12.71
C ASN A 15 6.47 -1.01 11.27
N VAL A 16 5.94 -0.18 10.38
CA VAL A 16 6.42 -0.05 9.00
C VAL A 16 7.87 0.47 8.99
N GLU A 17 8.17 1.52 9.75
CA GLU A 17 9.52 2.05 9.92
C GLU A 17 10.49 0.97 10.38
N ARG A 18 10.12 0.22 11.43
CA ARG A 18 10.96 -0.85 11.97
C ARG A 18 11.22 -1.95 10.94
N ALA A 19 10.21 -2.34 10.16
CA ALA A 19 10.35 -3.34 9.11
C ALA A 19 11.28 -2.86 7.98
N LEU A 20 11.12 -1.61 7.53
CA LEU A 20 11.98 -1.01 6.51
C LEU A 20 13.43 -0.87 6.99
N LYS A 21 13.66 -0.45 8.23
CA LYS A 21 15.01 -0.39 8.83
C LYS A 21 15.65 -1.76 8.93
N ALA A 22 14.88 -2.80 9.23
CA ALA A 22 15.39 -4.18 9.31
C ALA A 22 15.90 -4.72 7.96
N ILE A 23 15.41 -4.19 6.85
CA ILE A 23 15.90 -4.51 5.50
C ILE A 23 16.91 -3.50 4.95
N GLY A 24 17.42 -2.60 5.81
CA GLY A 24 18.50 -1.65 5.48
C GLY A 24 18.06 -0.39 4.75
N CYS A 25 16.82 0.08 4.93
CA CYS A 25 16.39 1.40 4.46
C CYS A 25 16.69 2.49 5.50
N HIS A 26 16.97 3.69 5.02
CA HIS A 26 16.85 4.92 5.80
C HIS A 26 15.40 5.42 5.70
N VAL A 27 14.77 5.65 6.84
CA VAL A 27 13.33 5.97 6.89
C VAL A 27 13.11 7.32 7.55
N VAL A 28 12.32 8.16 6.91
CA VAL A 28 11.76 9.38 7.49
C VAL A 28 10.24 9.26 7.53
N ILE A 29 9.66 9.44 8.71
CA ILE A 29 8.20 9.56 8.88
C ILE A 29 7.89 11.04 8.80
N THR A 30 7.14 11.47 7.78
CA THR A 30 7.02 12.88 7.46
C THR A 30 5.71 13.24 6.75
N ASN A 31 5.32 14.51 6.90
CA ASN A 31 4.36 15.21 6.04
C ASN A 31 4.95 16.49 5.43
N ASP A 32 6.27 16.66 5.51
CA ASP A 32 6.98 17.77 4.88
C ASP A 32 7.20 17.49 3.39
N PRO A 33 6.69 18.33 2.48
CA PRO A 33 6.91 18.20 1.04
C PRO A 33 8.38 18.07 0.65
N ILE A 34 9.29 18.81 1.29
CA ILE A 34 10.72 18.81 0.97
C ILE A 34 11.34 17.44 1.26
N GLU A 35 11.00 16.81 2.39
CA GLU A 35 11.48 15.49 2.74
C GLU A 35 10.91 14.39 1.83
N ILE A 36 9.63 14.54 1.42
CA ILE A 36 8.97 13.64 0.47
C ILE A 36 9.66 13.71 -0.91
N GLU A 37 9.91 14.92 -1.40
CA GLU A 37 10.61 15.13 -2.67
C GLU A 37 12.07 14.65 -2.64
N ALA A 38 12.74 14.71 -1.50
CA ALA A 38 14.13 14.27 -1.36
C ALA A 38 14.30 12.75 -1.23
N ALA A 39 13.23 12.00 -0.92
CA ALA A 39 13.28 10.56 -0.76
C ALA A 39 13.43 9.81 -2.09
N ASP A 40 14.02 8.62 -2.05
CA ASP A 40 14.17 7.72 -3.21
C ASP A 40 12.85 6.99 -3.53
N ALA A 41 12.03 6.73 -2.51
CA ALA A 41 10.73 6.06 -2.63
C ALA A 41 9.75 6.55 -1.57
N ILE A 42 8.46 6.39 -1.84
CA ILE A 42 7.37 6.80 -0.96
C ILE A 42 6.59 5.58 -0.49
N LEU A 43 6.22 5.57 0.79
CA LEU A 43 5.33 4.58 1.36
C LEU A 43 4.13 5.27 2.01
N LEU A 44 2.93 4.88 1.57
CA LEU A 44 1.66 5.32 2.11
C LEU A 44 1.07 4.19 2.97
N PRO A 45 1.17 4.28 4.31
CA PRO A 45 0.50 3.34 5.19
C PRO A 45 -0.97 3.70 5.33
N GLY A 46 -1.78 2.83 5.92
CA GLY A 46 -3.15 3.18 6.26
C GLY A 46 -3.83 2.12 7.10
N VAL A 47 -4.63 2.58 8.06
CA VAL A 47 -5.56 1.77 8.86
C VAL A 47 -6.86 2.55 9.05
N GLY A 48 -7.98 1.85 9.27
CA GLY A 48 -9.28 2.48 9.49
C GLY A 48 -10.14 2.52 8.22
N ALA A 49 -10.97 3.54 8.08
CA ALA A 49 -11.94 3.66 7.00
C ALA A 49 -11.45 4.58 5.87
N PHE A 50 -11.77 4.20 4.63
CA PHE A 50 -11.35 4.92 3.42
C PHE A 50 -11.76 6.40 3.39
N PRO A 51 -13.04 6.79 3.69
CA PRO A 51 -13.42 8.21 3.67
C PRO A 51 -12.64 9.06 4.67
N GLN A 52 -12.42 8.52 5.87
CA GLN A 52 -11.68 9.21 6.92
C GLN A 52 -10.20 9.36 6.54
N ALA A 53 -9.60 8.34 5.95
CA ALA A 53 -8.22 8.39 5.50
C ALA A 53 -8.03 9.43 4.39
N MET A 54 -8.91 9.46 3.38
CA MET A 54 -8.86 10.49 2.34
C MET A 54 -9.07 11.90 2.90
N ALA A 55 -10.00 12.09 3.84
CA ALA A 55 -10.20 13.38 4.49
C ALA A 55 -8.94 13.83 5.26
N SER A 56 -8.31 12.92 6.01
CA SER A 56 -7.06 13.20 6.72
C SER A 56 -5.91 13.54 5.74
N LEU A 57 -5.81 12.80 4.65
CA LEU A 57 -4.79 13.02 3.63
C LEU A 57 -4.99 14.36 2.90
N HIS A 58 -6.24 14.72 2.57
CA HIS A 58 -6.57 16.04 2.02
C HIS A 58 -6.23 17.19 2.98
N ALA A 59 -6.45 16.99 4.28
CA ALA A 59 -6.14 18.00 5.29
C ALA A 59 -4.64 18.35 5.38
N THR A 60 -3.75 17.43 4.99
CA THR A 60 -2.31 17.71 4.90
C THR A 60 -1.93 18.59 3.69
N GLY A 61 -2.79 18.68 2.68
CA GLY A 61 -2.48 19.31 1.40
C GLY A 61 -1.54 18.50 0.50
N LEU A 62 -1.17 17.28 0.87
CA LEU A 62 -0.16 16.46 0.14
C LEU A 62 -0.70 15.76 -1.09
N VAL A 63 -2.02 15.65 -1.28
CA VAL A 63 -2.61 14.87 -2.39
C VAL A 63 -2.02 15.24 -3.76
N PRO A 64 -1.90 16.52 -4.15
CA PRO A 64 -1.30 16.86 -5.44
C PRO A 64 0.16 16.40 -5.56
N LEU A 65 0.96 16.59 -4.50
CA LEU A 65 2.36 16.18 -4.46
C LEU A 65 2.50 14.66 -4.58
N LEU A 66 1.72 13.89 -3.82
CA LEU A 66 1.76 12.43 -3.87
C LEU A 66 1.39 11.89 -5.26
N LYS A 67 0.41 12.50 -5.93
CA LYS A 67 0.06 12.16 -7.31
C LYS A 67 1.20 12.43 -8.27
N GLN A 68 1.88 13.55 -8.13
CA GLN A 68 3.07 13.88 -8.94
C GLN A 68 4.19 12.87 -8.65
N MET A 69 4.54 12.68 -7.40
CA MET A 69 5.65 11.79 -7.01
C MET A 69 5.43 10.33 -7.46
N ALA A 70 4.20 9.86 -7.49
CA ALA A 70 3.89 8.51 -7.99
C ALA A 70 4.17 8.31 -9.49
N THR A 71 4.32 9.38 -10.27
CA THR A 71 4.78 9.31 -11.66
C THR A 71 6.30 9.39 -11.82
N GLU A 72 7.00 9.77 -10.77
CA GLU A 72 8.44 10.03 -10.80
C GLU A 72 9.24 9.03 -9.95
N LYS A 73 8.61 8.47 -8.91
CA LYS A 73 9.28 7.64 -7.90
C LYS A 73 8.48 6.39 -7.56
N PRO A 74 9.15 5.31 -7.19
CA PRO A 74 8.51 4.12 -6.64
C PRO A 74 7.63 4.47 -5.44
N PHE A 75 6.40 3.97 -5.48
CA PHE A 75 5.35 4.25 -4.51
C PHE A 75 4.74 2.95 -3.99
N LEU A 76 4.73 2.75 -2.67
CA LEU A 76 4.14 1.57 -2.03
C LEU A 76 2.96 1.95 -1.14
N GLY A 77 1.78 1.40 -1.40
CA GLY A 77 0.63 1.47 -0.50
C GLY A 77 0.47 0.19 0.31
N ILE A 78 0.26 0.30 1.64
CA ILE A 78 0.05 -0.86 2.52
C ILE A 78 -1.35 -0.81 3.14
N CYS A 79 -2.09 -1.91 3.03
CA CYS A 79 -3.44 -2.13 3.55
C CYS A 79 -4.41 -1.05 3.05
N LEU A 80 -4.95 -0.21 3.93
CA LEU A 80 -5.77 0.93 3.51
C LEU A 80 -4.99 1.86 2.56
N GLY A 81 -3.68 2.04 2.78
CA GLY A 81 -2.82 2.80 1.87
C GLY A 81 -2.80 2.25 0.44
N MET A 82 -2.84 0.91 0.26
CA MET A 82 -3.06 0.30 -1.07
C MET A 82 -4.42 0.70 -1.64
N GLN A 83 -5.48 0.62 -0.84
CA GLN A 83 -6.83 0.95 -1.30
C GLN A 83 -6.94 2.42 -1.75
N LEU A 84 -6.27 3.34 -1.06
CA LEU A 84 -6.23 4.76 -1.43
C LEU A 84 -5.61 5.04 -2.81
N LEU A 85 -4.82 4.11 -3.36
CA LEU A 85 -4.21 4.26 -4.69
C LEU A 85 -5.24 4.25 -5.84
N PHE A 86 -6.43 3.66 -5.61
CA PHE A 86 -7.46 3.47 -6.62
C PHE A 86 -8.36 4.70 -6.82
N ASN A 87 -9.22 4.67 -7.85
CA ASN A 87 -10.06 5.80 -8.21
C ASN A 87 -11.09 6.16 -7.13
N SER A 88 -11.70 5.16 -6.48
CA SER A 88 -12.78 5.39 -5.50
C SER A 88 -13.03 4.21 -4.58
N SER A 89 -13.78 4.46 -3.52
CA SER A 89 -14.31 3.44 -2.62
C SER A 89 -15.79 3.65 -2.33
N THR A 90 -16.50 2.55 -2.15
CA THR A 90 -17.91 2.54 -1.69
C THR A 90 -18.03 2.32 -0.18
N GLU A 91 -16.94 2.41 0.57
CA GLU A 91 -16.96 2.26 2.03
C GLU A 91 -17.73 3.40 2.69
N GLY A 92 -18.91 3.07 3.23
CA GLY A 92 -19.83 4.04 3.84
C GLY A 92 -20.45 4.99 2.82
N VAL A 93 -19.69 5.88 2.26
CA VAL A 93 -20.07 6.86 1.22
C VAL A 93 -19.09 6.78 0.05
N LEU A 94 -19.58 6.97 -1.16
CA LEU A 94 -18.71 7.03 -2.34
C LEU A 94 -17.66 8.14 -2.16
N THR A 95 -16.40 7.74 -2.13
CA THR A 95 -15.26 8.64 -1.89
C THR A 95 -14.21 8.46 -2.97
N GLU A 96 -13.72 9.55 -3.53
CA GLU A 96 -12.60 9.52 -4.48
C GLU A 96 -11.29 9.20 -3.76
N GLY A 97 -10.45 8.37 -4.40
CA GLY A 97 -9.09 8.05 -3.97
C GLY A 97 -8.04 8.86 -4.73
N LEU A 98 -6.81 8.37 -4.72
CA LEU A 98 -5.70 9.01 -5.42
C LEU A 98 -5.75 8.80 -6.94
N GLY A 99 -6.39 7.72 -7.42
CA GLY A 99 -6.50 7.42 -8.85
C GLY A 99 -5.14 7.16 -9.53
N LEU A 100 -4.23 6.50 -8.82
CA LEU A 100 -2.90 6.11 -9.32
C LEU A 100 -2.94 4.76 -10.04
N ILE A 101 -3.88 3.90 -9.68
CA ILE A 101 -4.19 2.63 -10.35
C ILE A 101 -5.67 2.63 -10.70
N GLU A 102 -6.03 2.20 -11.90
CA GLU A 102 -7.42 2.13 -12.32
C GLU A 102 -8.17 1.03 -11.57
N GLY A 103 -9.34 1.38 -11.07
CA GLY A 103 -10.19 0.45 -10.33
C GLY A 103 -10.90 1.13 -9.15
N ARG A 104 -11.53 0.31 -8.32
CA ARG A 104 -12.30 0.78 -7.17
C ARG A 104 -12.18 -0.16 -5.99
N VAL A 105 -12.58 0.30 -4.84
CA VAL A 105 -12.61 -0.47 -3.59
C VAL A 105 -14.05 -0.76 -3.22
N GLU A 106 -14.37 -2.05 -3.05
CA GLU A 106 -15.70 -2.53 -2.71
C GLU A 106 -15.68 -3.41 -1.47
N ARG A 107 -16.83 -3.53 -0.81
CA ARG A 107 -16.99 -4.46 0.29
C ARG A 107 -16.92 -5.90 -0.22
N MET A 108 -16.14 -6.73 0.45
CA MET A 108 -16.08 -8.16 0.20
C MET A 108 -17.44 -8.82 0.43
N ARG A 109 -17.74 -9.86 -0.37
CA ARG A 109 -18.97 -10.64 -0.31
C ARG A 109 -18.87 -11.86 0.60
N ALA A 110 -17.69 -12.14 1.12
CA ALA A 110 -17.43 -13.27 2.00
C ALA A 110 -18.39 -13.29 3.20
N LYS A 111 -18.85 -14.49 3.59
CA LYS A 111 -19.86 -14.68 4.64
C LYS A 111 -19.41 -14.17 6.01
N ARG A 112 -18.09 -14.11 6.23
CA ARG A 112 -17.50 -13.68 7.51
C ARG A 112 -16.51 -12.56 7.26
N LEU A 113 -16.78 -11.38 7.79
CA LEU A 113 -15.93 -10.20 7.72
C LEU A 113 -15.68 -9.65 9.13
N PRO A 114 -14.52 -9.02 9.37
CA PRO A 114 -13.43 -8.81 8.41
C PRO A 114 -12.64 -10.10 8.08
N HIS A 115 -11.93 -10.11 6.96
CA HIS A 115 -10.85 -11.04 6.68
C HIS A 115 -9.70 -10.72 7.64
N VAL A 116 -9.56 -11.49 8.70
CA VAL A 116 -8.53 -11.32 9.74
C VAL A 116 -7.74 -12.61 9.90
N GLY A 117 -6.43 -12.51 9.86
CA GLY A 117 -5.51 -13.60 10.12
C GLY A 117 -4.55 -13.87 8.98
N TRP A 118 -3.87 -14.98 9.10
CA TRP A 118 -2.90 -15.48 8.14
C TRP A 118 -3.61 -16.15 6.96
N ASN A 119 -3.19 -15.82 5.75
CA ASN A 119 -3.70 -16.44 4.54
C ASN A 119 -2.61 -16.47 3.48
N SER A 120 -2.63 -17.51 2.65
CA SER A 120 -1.63 -17.74 1.62
C SER A 120 -1.88 -16.88 0.38
N ILE A 121 -0.82 -16.34 -0.20
CA ILE A 121 -0.85 -15.57 -1.45
C ILE A 121 -0.01 -16.20 -2.57
N LEU A 122 1.03 -16.95 -2.21
CA LEU A 122 1.96 -17.61 -3.13
C LEU A 122 2.46 -18.90 -2.47
N ARG A 123 2.25 -20.06 -3.11
CA ARG A 123 2.88 -21.34 -2.78
C ARG A 123 2.99 -21.66 -1.28
N ASP A 124 1.90 -21.62 -0.54
CA ASP A 124 1.82 -21.95 0.89
C ASP A 124 2.53 -20.94 1.84
N GLU A 125 2.91 -19.79 1.37
CA GLU A 125 3.48 -18.73 2.21
C GLU A 125 2.40 -17.74 2.64
N ASP A 126 2.26 -17.58 3.96
CA ASP A 126 1.19 -16.81 4.57
C ASP A 126 1.61 -15.37 4.89
N VAL A 127 0.64 -14.48 4.74
CA VAL A 127 0.72 -13.07 5.17
C VAL A 127 -0.48 -12.69 6.02
N TYR A 128 -0.35 -11.64 6.82
CA TYR A 128 -1.38 -11.21 7.75
C TYR A 128 -2.31 -10.17 7.14
N PHE A 129 -3.60 -10.51 7.07
CA PHE A 129 -4.69 -9.65 6.61
C PHE A 129 -5.54 -9.12 7.76
N VAL A 130 -6.08 -7.92 7.59
CA VAL A 130 -7.15 -7.36 8.43
C VAL A 130 -7.93 -6.32 7.63
N HIS A 131 -8.97 -6.74 6.88
CA HIS A 131 -9.77 -5.84 6.05
C HIS A 131 -11.17 -6.41 5.76
N SER A 132 -12.12 -5.55 5.41
CA SER A 132 -13.46 -5.92 4.97
C SER A 132 -13.77 -5.46 3.54
N TYR A 133 -12.89 -4.61 2.99
CA TYR A 133 -12.97 -4.07 1.64
C TYR A 133 -11.75 -4.52 0.86
N HIS A 134 -11.90 -4.72 -0.44
CA HIS A 134 -10.82 -5.10 -1.35
C HIS A 134 -10.90 -4.31 -2.65
N VAL A 135 -9.82 -4.32 -3.40
CA VAL A 135 -9.77 -3.66 -4.70
C VAL A 135 -10.40 -4.54 -5.79
N VAL A 136 -11.09 -3.87 -6.73
CA VAL A 136 -11.59 -4.45 -7.97
C VAL A 136 -10.94 -3.69 -9.12
N THR A 137 -10.09 -4.37 -9.85
CA THR A 137 -9.25 -3.80 -10.90
C THR A 137 -9.03 -4.80 -12.04
N ASP A 138 -8.37 -4.36 -13.11
CA ASP A 138 -7.99 -5.25 -14.21
C ASP A 138 -6.98 -6.31 -13.76
N GLU A 139 -7.05 -7.50 -14.35
CA GLU A 139 -6.12 -8.60 -14.09
C GLU A 139 -4.65 -8.20 -14.37
N ALA A 140 -4.42 -7.29 -15.29
CA ALA A 140 -3.09 -6.80 -15.63
C ALA A 140 -2.38 -6.11 -14.44
N HIS A 141 -3.15 -5.56 -13.49
CA HIS A 141 -2.60 -4.93 -12.28
C HIS A 141 -2.39 -5.92 -11.13
N ILE A 142 -2.93 -7.15 -11.21
CA ILE A 142 -2.89 -8.10 -10.09
C ILE A 142 -1.65 -8.98 -10.18
N VAL A 143 -0.72 -8.81 -9.25
CA VAL A 143 0.52 -9.61 -9.15
C VAL A 143 0.28 -10.89 -8.35
N ALA A 144 -0.48 -10.81 -7.26
CA ALA A 144 -0.81 -11.94 -6.41
C ALA A 144 -2.20 -11.78 -5.79
N SER A 145 -2.85 -12.90 -5.51
CA SER A 145 -4.17 -12.95 -4.86
C SER A 145 -4.18 -13.99 -3.75
N ALA A 146 -5.05 -13.77 -2.77
CA ALA A 146 -5.46 -14.77 -1.80
C ALA A 146 -6.88 -15.27 -2.11
N ASP A 147 -7.22 -16.48 -1.67
CA ASP A 147 -8.61 -16.92 -1.59
C ASP A 147 -9.11 -16.74 -0.15
N TYR A 148 -10.25 -16.08 0.00
CA TYR A 148 -10.91 -15.96 1.29
C TYR A 148 -12.37 -16.41 1.18
N MET A 149 -12.68 -17.61 1.67
CA MET A 149 -14.01 -18.19 1.64
C MET A 149 -14.62 -18.28 0.22
N GLY A 150 -13.79 -18.57 -0.79
CA GLY A 150 -14.17 -18.64 -2.20
C GLY A 150 -14.24 -17.29 -2.91
N GLU A 151 -13.85 -16.20 -2.26
CA GLU A 151 -13.70 -14.89 -2.86
C GLU A 151 -12.23 -14.59 -3.12
N ARG A 152 -11.91 -14.26 -4.37
CA ARG A 152 -10.55 -13.87 -4.76
C ARG A 152 -10.26 -12.45 -4.31
N VAL A 153 -9.21 -12.29 -3.52
CA VAL A 153 -8.76 -11.03 -2.96
C VAL A 153 -7.42 -10.64 -3.58
N PRO A 154 -7.33 -9.55 -4.35
CA PRO A 154 -6.04 -9.03 -4.79
C PRO A 154 -5.17 -8.69 -3.58
N ALA A 155 -4.04 -9.35 -3.47
CA ALA A 155 -3.13 -9.21 -2.33
C ALA A 155 -1.94 -8.31 -2.65
N ILE A 156 -1.42 -8.39 -3.89
CA ILE A 156 -0.39 -7.49 -4.42
C ILE A 156 -0.86 -6.97 -5.76
N VAL A 157 -0.81 -5.65 -5.94
CA VAL A 157 -1.08 -4.97 -7.21
C VAL A 157 0.12 -4.14 -7.63
N HIS A 158 0.25 -3.91 -8.94
CA HIS A 158 1.34 -3.13 -9.50
C HIS A 158 0.91 -2.46 -10.80
N ASP A 159 1.28 -1.18 -10.96
CA ASP A 159 1.14 -0.42 -12.21
C ASP A 159 2.24 0.64 -12.28
N GLY A 160 3.12 0.54 -13.28
CA GLY A 160 4.26 1.44 -13.46
C GLY A 160 5.18 1.45 -12.23
N LEU A 161 5.26 2.60 -11.56
CA LEU A 161 6.05 2.77 -10.33
C LEU A 161 5.26 2.48 -9.04
N VAL A 162 3.96 2.21 -9.15
CA VAL A 162 3.05 2.08 -8.01
C VAL A 162 2.80 0.63 -7.68
N THR A 163 3.06 0.26 -6.43
CA THR A 163 2.80 -1.07 -5.87
C THR A 163 1.83 -0.96 -4.69
N GLY A 164 0.94 -1.91 -4.54
CA GLY A 164 0.06 -2.02 -3.37
C GLY A 164 0.11 -3.42 -2.75
N MET A 165 0.09 -3.48 -1.42
CA MET A 165 -0.03 -4.72 -0.63
C MET A 165 -1.23 -4.62 0.29
N GLN A 166 -2.24 -5.50 0.12
CA GLN A 166 -3.45 -5.49 0.96
C GLN A 166 -3.20 -5.99 2.38
N PHE A 167 -2.27 -6.90 2.53
CA PHE A 167 -1.82 -7.41 3.82
C PHE A 167 -0.85 -6.43 4.50
N HIS A 168 -0.48 -6.74 5.73
CA HIS A 168 0.53 -6.02 6.49
C HIS A 168 1.88 -6.75 6.42
N PRO A 169 2.80 -6.39 5.51
CA PRO A 169 4.10 -7.07 5.42
C PRO A 169 4.92 -6.91 6.71
N GLU A 170 4.76 -5.78 7.41
CA GLU A 170 5.42 -5.51 8.71
C GLU A 170 4.90 -6.42 9.85
N LYS A 171 3.80 -7.14 9.63
CA LYS A 171 3.21 -8.12 10.56
C LYS A 171 3.25 -9.55 10.02
N SER A 172 3.85 -9.77 8.86
CA SER A 172 3.84 -11.06 8.14
C SER A 172 5.15 -11.84 8.31
N GLY A 173 5.86 -11.63 9.41
CA GLY A 173 7.06 -12.38 9.76
C GLY A 173 8.19 -12.26 8.72
N THR A 174 8.94 -13.34 8.54
CA THR A 174 10.08 -13.37 7.60
C THR A 174 9.65 -13.24 6.14
N PHE A 175 8.49 -13.80 5.78
CA PHE A 175 7.97 -13.69 4.41
C PHE A 175 7.57 -12.25 4.09
N GLY A 176 6.89 -11.55 5.00
CA GLY A 176 6.56 -10.13 4.82
C GLY A 176 7.81 -9.25 4.66
N LEU A 177 8.86 -9.51 5.46
CA LEU A 177 10.15 -8.81 5.31
C LEU A 177 10.82 -9.11 3.98
N ARG A 178 10.72 -10.36 3.47
CA ARG A 178 11.24 -10.73 2.16
C ARG A 178 10.51 -9.96 1.05
N LEU A 179 9.18 -9.86 1.09
CA LEU A 179 8.41 -9.08 0.12
C LEU A 179 8.78 -7.59 0.12
N LEU A 180 8.97 -7.00 1.30
CA LEU A 180 9.47 -5.62 1.41
C LEU A 180 10.89 -5.48 0.85
N LYS A 181 11.74 -6.47 1.05
CA LYS A 181 13.10 -6.50 0.50
C LYS A 181 13.08 -6.62 -1.02
N GLU A 182 12.24 -7.47 -1.59
CA GLU A 182 12.04 -7.60 -3.04
C GLU A 182 11.56 -6.28 -3.66
N TRP A 183 10.61 -5.59 -3.01
CA TRP A 183 10.21 -4.25 -3.40
C TRP A 183 11.38 -3.26 -3.36
N LYS A 184 12.15 -3.22 -2.26
CA LYS A 184 13.35 -2.37 -2.15
C LYS A 184 14.33 -2.64 -3.29
N GLU A 185 14.61 -3.90 -3.59
CA GLU A 185 15.54 -4.30 -4.65
C GLU A 185 15.02 -3.91 -6.04
N SER A 186 13.69 -3.90 -6.27
CA SER A 186 13.11 -3.38 -7.52
C SER A 186 13.34 -1.88 -7.65
N VAL A 187 13.11 -1.12 -6.58
CA VAL A 187 13.37 0.32 -6.52
C VAL A 187 14.83 0.64 -6.82
N GLU A 188 15.77 -0.07 -6.19
CA GLU A 188 17.22 0.14 -6.38
C GLU A 188 17.66 -0.16 -7.82
N ARG A 189 17.02 -1.14 -8.49
CA ARG A 189 17.26 -1.40 -9.93
C ARG A 189 16.75 -0.27 -10.81
N GLU A 190 15.55 0.26 -10.55
CA GLU A 190 14.98 1.37 -11.32
C GLU A 190 15.83 2.64 -11.22
N ILE A 191 16.29 2.99 -10.01
CA ILE A 191 17.20 4.13 -9.80
C ILE A 191 18.50 3.92 -10.59
N THR A 192 19.02 2.70 -10.63
CA THR A 192 20.31 2.40 -11.31
C THR A 192 20.17 2.39 -12.84
N THR A 193 19.01 2.02 -13.37
CA THR A 193 18.76 1.92 -14.82
C THR A 193 18.22 3.21 -15.44
N GLY A 194 17.72 4.14 -14.62
CA GLY A 194 17.19 5.45 -15.04
C GLY A 194 18.24 6.55 -15.24
N ASN A 195 19.53 6.22 -15.13
CA ASN A 195 20.68 7.09 -15.45
C ASN A 195 21.26 6.80 -16.82
#